data_9f6020eee2ba3354db8d7b203332c6f2
#
_entry.id   9f6020eee2ba3354db8d7b203332c6f2
#
_cell.length_a   1.000
_cell.length_b   1.000
_cell.length_c   1.000
_cell.angle_alpha   90.00
_cell.angle_beta   90.00
_cell.angle_gamma   90.00
#
_symmetry.space_group_name_H-M   'P 1'
#
loop_
_entity.id
_entity.type
_entity.pdbx_description
1 polymer ?
#
loop_
_entity_poly.entity_id
_entity_poly.type
_entity_poly.pdbx_seq_one_letter_code
_entity_poly.pdbx_strand_id
1 'polypeptide(L)'
;EYIAVVNGDKEVATELLEQKMDYIFFTGGVTVGKIVMEKAAKNLIPVTLELGGKSPCIIDETADLKLAAKRIAWGKFLNAGQTCISIDYVLIHEKVKNTFIKELFREIKHRYKNAAFNSSYPKIINRHHYNRLKKLLASETKVIGGICNDTERKISPAILPDTDFDKPVMQEEIFGPLLP
;
A
#
# COMPACT_ATOMS: atom_id res chain seq x y z
N GLU A 1 36.66 -2.56 -7.53
CA GLU A 1 35.28 -2.28 -7.96
C GLU A 1 34.49 -1.77 -6.75
N TYR A 2 33.84 -0.60 -6.89
CA TYR A 2 33.21 0.07 -5.74
C TYR A 2 31.70 -0.18 -5.66
N ILE A 3 31.08 -0.70 -6.72
CA ILE A 3 29.65 -0.97 -6.81
C ILE A 3 29.46 -2.30 -7.51
N ALA A 4 28.66 -3.18 -6.91
CA ALA A 4 28.22 -4.42 -7.51
C ALA A 4 26.71 -4.59 -7.37
N VAL A 5 26.07 -5.23 -8.34
CA VAL A 5 24.65 -5.58 -8.31
C VAL A 5 24.52 -7.09 -8.22
N VAL A 6 23.86 -7.57 -7.18
CA VAL A 6 23.54 -8.98 -7.00
C VAL A 6 22.06 -9.17 -7.28
N ASN A 7 21.75 -9.86 -8.37
CA ASN A 7 20.36 -10.19 -8.73
C ASN A 7 20.02 -11.59 -8.23
N GLY A 8 18.84 -11.74 -7.67
CA GLY A 8 18.37 -13.03 -7.19
C GLY A 8 17.02 -12.94 -6.51
N ASP A 9 16.57 -14.08 -6.06
CA ASP A 9 15.35 -14.26 -5.28
C ASP A 9 15.62 -14.27 -3.75
N LYS A 10 14.68 -14.82 -3.01
CA LYS A 10 14.78 -14.94 -1.54
C LYS A 10 16.02 -15.75 -1.10
N GLU A 11 16.45 -16.76 -1.86
CA GLU A 11 17.56 -17.62 -1.51
C GLU A 11 18.87 -16.85 -1.61
N VAL A 12 19.07 -16.16 -2.73
CA VAL A 12 20.24 -15.28 -2.93
C VAL A 12 20.28 -14.15 -1.90
N ALA A 13 19.15 -13.53 -1.59
CA ALA A 13 19.09 -12.50 -0.56
C ALA A 13 19.45 -13.06 0.83
N THR A 14 19.05 -14.30 1.13
CA THR A 14 19.40 -14.96 2.39
C THR A 14 20.90 -15.26 2.47
N GLU A 15 21.51 -15.76 1.39
CA GLU A 15 22.95 -16.00 1.31
C GLU A 15 23.76 -14.71 1.42
N LEU A 16 23.25 -13.61 0.83
CA LEU A 16 23.88 -12.30 0.94
C LEU A 16 23.93 -11.82 2.40
N LEU A 17 22.88 -12.06 3.19
CA LEU A 17 22.85 -11.71 4.61
C LEU A 17 23.79 -12.53 5.49
N GLU A 18 24.35 -13.64 5.00
CA GLU A 18 25.37 -14.42 5.71
C GLU A 18 26.81 -13.90 5.41
N GLN A 19 26.95 -12.98 4.45
CA GLN A 19 28.26 -12.42 4.11
C GLN A 19 28.70 -11.38 5.15
N LYS A 20 30.01 -11.18 5.25
CA LYS A 20 30.59 -10.14 6.11
C LYS A 20 30.31 -8.77 5.49
N MET A 21 29.53 -7.96 6.19
CA MET A 21 29.20 -6.58 5.81
C MET A 21 29.53 -5.61 6.94
N ASP A 22 29.82 -4.37 6.60
CA ASP A 22 30.05 -3.29 7.58
C ASP A 22 28.74 -2.56 7.94
N TYR A 23 27.72 -2.64 7.05
CA TYR A 23 26.44 -1.98 7.24
C TYR A 23 25.38 -2.58 6.34
N ILE A 24 24.11 -2.61 6.78
CA ILE A 24 22.98 -3.04 5.96
C ILE A 24 21.93 -1.94 5.94
N PHE A 25 21.59 -1.48 4.74
CA PHE A 25 20.43 -0.64 4.49
C PHE A 25 19.34 -1.48 3.80
N PHE A 26 18.21 -1.66 4.46
CA PHE A 26 17.13 -2.51 3.97
C PHE A 26 15.83 -1.72 3.79
N THR A 27 15.17 -1.91 2.66
CA THR A 27 13.80 -1.44 2.42
C THR A 27 12.89 -2.61 2.11
N GLY A 28 11.78 -2.75 2.86
CA GLY A 28 10.82 -3.83 2.64
C GLY A 28 9.80 -3.98 3.77
N GLY A 29 9.11 -5.13 3.80
CA GLY A 29 8.09 -5.39 4.82
C GLY A 29 8.69 -5.71 6.20
N VAL A 30 7.91 -5.43 7.25
CA VAL A 30 8.31 -5.61 8.67
C VAL A 30 8.82 -7.03 8.96
N THR A 31 8.19 -8.05 8.40
CA THR A 31 8.58 -9.46 8.62
C THR A 31 10.01 -9.73 8.14
N VAL A 32 10.36 -9.26 6.95
CA VAL A 32 11.71 -9.42 6.41
C VAL A 32 12.70 -8.51 7.14
N GLY A 33 12.29 -7.28 7.49
CA GLY A 33 13.11 -6.37 8.30
C GLY A 33 13.55 -6.97 9.64
N LYS A 34 12.67 -7.71 10.32
CA LYS A 34 13.02 -8.47 11.55
C LYS A 34 14.08 -9.53 11.27
N ILE A 35 13.97 -10.27 10.18
CA ILE A 35 14.95 -11.29 9.78
C ILE A 35 16.32 -10.62 9.50
N VAL A 36 16.33 -9.51 8.77
CA VAL A 36 17.54 -8.75 8.48
C VAL A 36 18.23 -8.29 9.77
N MET A 37 17.44 -7.70 10.69
CA MET A 37 17.95 -7.23 11.98
C MET A 37 18.51 -8.37 12.83
N GLU A 38 17.82 -9.50 12.90
CA GLU A 38 18.26 -10.69 13.63
C GLU A 38 19.58 -11.25 13.09
N LYS A 39 19.72 -11.32 11.77
CA LYS A 39 20.95 -11.77 11.12
C LYS A 39 22.11 -10.81 11.35
N ALA A 40 21.88 -9.52 11.18
CA ALA A 40 22.88 -8.48 11.42
C ALA A 40 23.38 -8.46 12.85
N ALA A 41 22.49 -8.65 13.83
CA ALA A 41 22.83 -8.65 15.25
C ALA A 41 23.86 -9.73 15.64
N LYS A 42 23.87 -10.88 14.96
CA LYS A 42 24.85 -11.96 15.21
C LYS A 42 26.29 -11.52 15.00
N ASN A 43 26.51 -10.60 14.08
CA ASN A 43 27.82 -10.08 13.72
C ASN A 43 28.02 -8.61 14.12
N LEU A 44 27.10 -8.05 14.95
CA LEU A 44 27.08 -6.65 15.39
C LEU A 44 27.09 -5.65 14.21
N ILE A 45 26.48 -6.02 13.08
CA ILE A 45 26.37 -5.16 11.90
C ILE A 45 25.29 -4.11 12.15
N PRO A 46 25.58 -2.81 12.05
CA PRO A 46 24.55 -1.77 12.14
C PRO A 46 23.61 -1.82 10.93
N VAL A 47 22.31 -1.53 11.19
CA VAL A 47 21.26 -1.59 10.18
C VAL A 47 20.43 -0.32 10.16
N THR A 48 20.01 0.11 8.96
CA THR A 48 18.88 0.99 8.76
C THR A 48 17.75 0.20 8.09
N LEU A 49 16.56 0.24 8.68
CA LEU A 49 15.38 -0.45 8.18
C LEU A 49 14.32 0.57 7.75
N GLU A 50 14.09 0.67 6.44
CA GLU A 50 12.98 1.39 5.85
C GLU A 50 11.82 0.41 5.64
N LEU A 51 10.79 0.53 6.45
CA LEU A 51 9.69 -0.41 6.52
C LEU A 51 8.38 0.23 6.06
N GLY A 52 7.29 -0.50 6.20
CA GLY A 52 5.97 0.00 5.91
C GLY A 52 5.44 0.99 6.95
N GLY A 53 4.27 1.54 6.67
CA GLY A 53 3.57 2.45 7.55
C GLY A 53 2.05 2.34 7.40
N LYS A 54 1.33 2.88 8.38
CA LYS A 54 -0.13 3.01 8.32
C LYS A 54 -0.48 4.50 8.42
N SER A 55 -0.17 5.22 7.32
CA SER A 55 -0.22 6.68 7.24
C SER A 55 -1.66 7.21 7.18
N PRO A 56 -2.16 7.92 8.19
CA PRO A 56 -3.48 8.54 8.16
C PRO A 56 -3.51 9.80 7.29
N CYS A 57 -4.66 10.05 6.67
CA CYS A 57 -4.99 11.36 6.13
C CYS A 57 -6.19 11.92 6.89
N ILE A 58 -6.08 13.13 7.42
CA ILE A 58 -7.13 13.77 8.21
C ILE A 58 -7.82 14.85 7.37
N ILE A 59 -9.15 14.80 7.30
CA ILE A 59 -9.99 15.78 6.61
C ILE A 59 -10.99 16.34 7.61
N ASP A 60 -10.77 17.58 8.01
CA ASP A 60 -11.70 18.31 8.87
C ASP A 60 -12.84 18.98 8.06
N GLU A 61 -13.79 19.63 8.77
CA GLU A 61 -14.92 20.28 8.14
C GLU A 61 -14.60 21.54 7.33
N THR A 62 -13.38 22.10 7.48
CA THR A 62 -12.91 23.30 6.78
C THR A 62 -12.13 23.02 5.51
N ALA A 63 -11.84 21.72 5.24
CA ALA A 63 -11.03 21.32 4.10
C ALA A 63 -11.68 21.64 2.75
N ASP A 64 -10.87 22.05 1.76
CA ASP A 64 -11.31 22.07 0.36
C ASP A 64 -11.44 20.62 -0.15
N LEU A 65 -12.67 20.11 -0.17
CA LEU A 65 -12.97 18.71 -0.47
C LEU A 65 -12.60 18.29 -1.90
N LYS A 66 -12.67 19.22 -2.86
CA LYS A 66 -12.29 18.93 -4.26
C LYS A 66 -10.78 18.78 -4.37
N LEU A 67 -10.03 19.68 -3.75
CA LEU A 67 -8.57 19.60 -3.72
C LEU A 67 -8.11 18.39 -2.92
N ALA A 68 -8.71 18.11 -1.77
CA ALA A 68 -8.43 16.92 -0.97
C ALA A 68 -8.68 15.63 -1.77
N ALA A 69 -9.83 15.50 -2.44
CA ALA A 69 -10.14 14.35 -3.29
C ALA A 69 -9.12 14.16 -4.41
N LYS A 70 -8.72 15.25 -5.08
CA LYS A 70 -7.70 15.22 -6.14
C LYS A 70 -6.35 14.71 -5.65
N ARG A 71 -5.89 15.22 -4.48
CA ARG A 71 -4.61 14.84 -3.88
C ARG A 71 -4.63 13.41 -3.34
N ILE A 72 -5.72 13.01 -2.67
CA ILE A 72 -5.88 11.67 -2.12
C ILE A 72 -6.02 10.64 -3.23
N ALA A 73 -6.79 10.91 -4.29
CA ALA A 73 -6.87 10.01 -5.44
C ALA A 73 -5.50 9.74 -6.06
N TRP A 74 -4.67 10.75 -6.18
CA TRP A 74 -3.29 10.59 -6.66
C TRP A 74 -2.42 9.87 -5.63
N GLY A 75 -2.35 10.37 -4.39
CA GLY A 75 -1.45 9.86 -3.35
C GLY A 75 -1.74 8.44 -2.92
N LYS A 76 -3.03 8.03 -2.97
CA LYS A 76 -3.43 6.65 -2.62
C LYS A 76 -3.27 5.67 -3.77
N PHE A 77 -3.67 6.05 -4.99
CA PHE A 77 -3.83 5.08 -6.08
C PHE A 77 -2.69 5.09 -7.10
N LEU A 78 -1.71 5.99 -6.95
CA LEU A 78 -0.44 5.90 -7.66
C LEU A 78 0.19 4.53 -7.37
N ASN A 79 0.73 3.88 -8.39
CA ASN A 79 1.29 2.52 -8.29
C ASN A 79 0.33 1.49 -7.67
N ALA A 80 -1.00 1.67 -7.84
CA ALA A 80 -2.04 0.86 -7.19
C ALA A 80 -1.90 0.83 -5.66
N GLY A 81 -1.43 1.91 -5.04
CA GLY A 81 -1.25 2.02 -3.59
C GLY A 81 -0.07 1.22 -3.01
N GLN A 82 0.79 0.67 -3.85
CA GLN A 82 1.96 -0.11 -3.44
C GLN A 82 3.15 0.82 -3.17
N THR A 83 3.03 1.66 -2.16
CA THR A 83 4.02 2.68 -1.78
C THR A 83 4.00 2.86 -0.26
N CYS A 84 5.17 2.83 0.38
CA CYS A 84 5.31 2.91 1.85
C CYS A 84 4.77 4.22 2.46
N ILE A 85 4.81 5.32 1.71
CA ILE A 85 4.25 6.63 2.10
C ILE A 85 2.84 6.87 1.56
N SER A 86 2.19 5.87 0.97
CA SER A 86 0.82 5.99 0.49
C SER A 86 -0.14 6.26 1.65
N ILE A 87 -1.18 7.05 1.39
CA ILE A 87 -2.29 7.20 2.32
C ILE A 87 -2.89 5.83 2.58
N ASP A 88 -2.86 5.37 3.84
CA ASP A 88 -3.35 4.04 4.16
C ASP A 88 -4.84 4.06 4.53
N TYR A 89 -5.27 5.10 5.24
CA TYR A 89 -6.69 5.33 5.57
C TYR A 89 -6.99 6.82 5.76
N VAL A 90 -8.29 7.17 5.77
CA VAL A 90 -8.77 8.56 5.92
C VAL A 90 -9.61 8.68 7.19
N LEU A 91 -9.24 9.62 8.04
CA LEU A 91 -10.07 10.12 9.13
C LEU A 91 -10.80 11.37 8.65
N ILE A 92 -12.12 11.33 8.58
CA ILE A 92 -12.90 12.41 8.02
C ILE A 92 -14.00 12.88 8.97
N HIS A 93 -14.17 14.20 9.08
CA HIS A 93 -15.26 14.78 9.84
C HIS A 93 -16.62 14.38 9.23
N GLU A 94 -17.56 13.94 10.08
CA GLU A 94 -18.84 13.37 9.66
C GLU A 94 -19.66 14.28 8.71
N LYS A 95 -19.70 15.59 9.00
CA LYS A 95 -20.44 16.56 8.18
C LYS A 95 -20.03 16.59 6.71
N VAL A 96 -18.77 16.28 6.41
CA VAL A 96 -18.20 16.39 5.04
C VAL A 96 -17.97 15.04 4.37
N LYS A 97 -18.11 13.94 5.10
CA LYS A 97 -17.85 12.56 4.63
C LYS A 97 -18.56 12.24 3.30
N ASN A 98 -19.86 12.42 3.24
CA ASN A 98 -20.64 12.06 2.05
C ASN A 98 -20.28 12.91 0.82
N THR A 99 -20.00 14.18 1.02
CA THR A 99 -19.57 15.09 -0.05
C THR A 99 -18.17 14.69 -0.54
N PHE A 100 -17.25 14.43 0.37
CA PHE A 100 -15.90 13.99 0.03
C PHE A 100 -15.90 12.67 -0.76
N ILE A 101 -16.67 11.65 -0.33
CA ILE A 101 -16.76 10.38 -1.04
C ILE A 101 -17.23 10.58 -2.49
N LYS A 102 -18.19 11.48 -2.74
CA LYS A 102 -18.66 11.81 -4.10
C LYS A 102 -17.54 12.45 -4.95
N GLU A 103 -16.80 13.42 -4.38
CA GLU A 103 -15.70 14.07 -5.07
C GLU A 103 -14.55 13.08 -5.34
N LEU A 104 -14.19 12.26 -4.36
CA LEU A 104 -13.15 11.24 -4.51
C LEU A 104 -13.55 10.21 -5.57
N PHE A 105 -14.78 9.75 -5.58
CA PHE A 105 -15.26 8.81 -6.61
C PHE A 105 -15.22 9.42 -8.02
N ARG A 106 -15.53 10.72 -8.15
CA ARG A 106 -15.42 11.45 -9.43
C ARG A 106 -13.98 11.51 -9.91
N GLU A 107 -13.04 11.83 -9.02
CA GLU A 107 -11.60 11.87 -9.33
C GLU A 107 -11.06 10.48 -9.70
N ILE A 108 -11.48 9.44 -9.00
CA ILE A 108 -11.11 8.05 -9.33
C ILE A 108 -11.61 7.68 -10.72
N LYS A 109 -12.86 7.96 -11.04
CA LYS A 109 -13.42 7.70 -12.37
C LYS A 109 -12.67 8.45 -13.48
N HIS A 110 -12.29 9.68 -13.22
CA HIS A 110 -11.56 10.48 -14.18
C HIS A 110 -10.15 9.94 -14.45
N ARG A 111 -9.39 9.63 -13.39
CA ARG A 111 -7.97 9.24 -13.49
C ARG A 111 -7.74 7.77 -13.78
N TYR A 112 -8.56 6.90 -13.22
CA TYR A 112 -8.37 5.45 -13.19
C TYR A 112 -9.49 4.70 -13.90
N LYS A 113 -10.00 5.26 -14.98
CA LYS A 113 -11.06 4.64 -15.80
C LYS A 113 -10.65 3.23 -16.22
N ASN A 114 -11.54 2.26 -15.94
CA ASN A 114 -11.32 0.85 -16.25
C ASN A 114 -10.01 0.27 -15.73
N ALA A 115 -9.51 0.72 -14.57
CA ALA A 115 -8.19 0.36 -14.02
C ALA A 115 -7.91 -1.15 -14.02
N ALA A 116 -8.87 -1.98 -13.66
CA ALA A 116 -8.70 -3.43 -13.63
C ALA A 116 -8.39 -4.06 -15.01
N PHE A 117 -8.71 -3.36 -16.10
CA PHE A 117 -8.55 -3.82 -17.48
C PHE A 117 -7.66 -2.90 -18.33
N ASN A 118 -7.17 -1.80 -17.73
CA ASN A 118 -6.31 -0.84 -18.41
C ASN A 118 -4.84 -1.30 -18.33
N SER A 119 -4.16 -1.39 -19.49
CA SER A 119 -2.75 -1.80 -19.56
C SER A 119 -1.81 -0.87 -18.81
N SER A 120 -2.13 0.42 -18.75
CA SER A 120 -1.31 1.44 -18.06
C SER A 120 -1.48 1.43 -16.53
N TYR A 121 -2.51 0.73 -15.98
CA TYR A 121 -2.65 0.61 -14.53
C TYR A 121 -1.82 -0.55 -14.01
N PRO A 122 -1.01 -0.36 -12.95
CA PRO A 122 -0.07 -1.37 -12.50
C PRO A 122 -0.76 -2.60 -11.92
N LYS A 123 -0.09 -3.73 -12.06
CA LYS A 123 -0.45 -5.01 -11.43
C LYS A 123 -0.04 -5.00 -9.96
N ILE A 124 -0.74 -5.77 -9.13
CA ILE A 124 -0.22 -6.11 -7.81
C ILE A 124 1.00 -7.01 -8.00
N ILE A 125 2.06 -6.72 -7.27
CA ILE A 125 3.41 -7.24 -7.50
C ILE A 125 3.47 -8.77 -7.68
N ASN A 126 2.72 -9.52 -6.87
CA ASN A 126 2.67 -10.96 -6.96
C ASN A 126 1.29 -11.54 -6.57
N ARG A 127 1.10 -12.83 -6.77
CA ARG A 127 -0.15 -13.53 -6.49
C ARG A 127 -0.48 -13.58 -4.99
N HIS A 128 0.52 -13.65 -4.13
CA HIS A 128 0.34 -13.67 -2.68
C HIS A 128 -0.30 -12.36 -2.21
N HIS A 129 0.27 -11.21 -2.56
CA HIS A 129 -0.27 -9.89 -2.20
C HIS A 129 -1.62 -9.61 -2.87
N TYR A 130 -1.81 -10.04 -4.12
CA TYR A 130 -3.10 -9.94 -4.78
C TYR A 130 -4.20 -10.67 -3.99
N ASN A 131 -3.94 -11.92 -3.60
CA ASN A 131 -4.91 -12.71 -2.83
C ASN A 131 -5.14 -12.13 -1.42
N ARG A 132 -4.11 -11.59 -0.77
CA ARG A 132 -4.24 -10.88 0.51
C ARG A 132 -5.19 -9.68 0.36
N LEU A 133 -4.99 -8.83 -0.62
CA LEU A 133 -5.85 -7.68 -0.87
C LEU A 133 -7.29 -8.08 -1.21
N LYS A 134 -7.51 -9.15 -1.98
CA LYS A 134 -8.85 -9.68 -2.23
C LYS A 134 -9.54 -10.13 -0.93
N LYS A 135 -8.82 -10.77 -0.01
CA LYS A 135 -9.37 -11.16 1.30
C LYS A 135 -9.77 -9.93 2.12
N LEU A 136 -8.92 -8.90 2.16
CA LEU A 136 -9.24 -7.64 2.83
C LEU A 136 -10.48 -6.98 2.23
N LEU A 137 -10.59 -6.94 0.90
CA LEU A 137 -11.74 -6.38 0.21
C LEU A 137 -13.02 -7.18 0.51
N ALA A 138 -12.94 -8.51 0.54
CA ALA A 138 -14.07 -9.40 0.82
C ALA A 138 -14.55 -9.34 2.29
N SER A 139 -13.73 -8.85 3.22
CA SER A 139 -14.12 -8.67 4.62
C SER A 139 -14.94 -7.40 4.87
N GLU A 140 -15.03 -6.51 3.88
CA GLU A 140 -15.75 -5.26 3.98
C GLU A 140 -17.22 -5.39 3.56
N THR A 141 -18.12 -4.76 4.32
CA THR A 141 -19.56 -4.80 4.06
C THR A 141 -20.00 -3.82 2.99
N LYS A 142 -19.24 -2.74 2.80
CA LYS A 142 -19.55 -1.69 1.83
C LYS A 142 -18.31 -1.29 1.07
N VAL A 143 -18.36 -1.45 -0.24
CA VAL A 143 -17.23 -1.17 -1.15
C VAL A 143 -17.71 -0.37 -2.34
N ILE A 144 -17.00 0.68 -2.68
CA ILE A 144 -17.22 1.48 -3.90
C ILE A 144 -16.00 1.29 -4.81
N GLY A 145 -16.17 0.63 -5.95
CA GLY A 145 -15.06 0.24 -6.82
C GLY A 145 -14.55 -1.17 -6.50
N GLY A 146 -13.24 -1.39 -6.50
CA GLY A 146 -12.64 -2.67 -6.08
C GLY A 146 -12.81 -3.83 -7.07
N ILE A 147 -12.97 -3.54 -8.37
CA ILE A 147 -13.09 -4.58 -9.39
C ILE A 147 -11.77 -5.35 -9.49
N CYS A 148 -11.85 -6.68 -9.37
CA CYS A 148 -10.71 -7.57 -9.44
C CYS A 148 -10.58 -8.19 -10.84
N ASN A 149 -9.35 -8.23 -11.37
CA ASN A 149 -8.98 -8.98 -12.56
C ASN A 149 -7.95 -10.04 -12.17
N ASP A 150 -8.39 -11.27 -12.02
CA ASP A 150 -7.55 -12.38 -11.55
C ASP A 150 -6.42 -12.73 -12.51
N THR A 151 -6.66 -12.63 -13.81
CA THR A 151 -5.66 -12.93 -14.85
C THR A 151 -4.50 -11.93 -14.78
N GLU A 152 -4.83 -10.63 -14.72
CA GLU A 152 -3.85 -9.56 -14.72
C GLU A 152 -3.34 -9.19 -13.32
N ARG A 153 -3.87 -9.78 -12.25
CA ARG A 153 -3.59 -9.40 -10.85
C ARG A 153 -3.79 -7.91 -10.60
N LYS A 154 -4.88 -7.35 -11.11
CA LYS A 154 -5.23 -5.94 -10.92
C LYS A 154 -6.46 -5.82 -10.04
N ILE A 155 -6.45 -4.81 -9.19
CA ILE A 155 -7.61 -4.40 -8.38
C ILE A 155 -7.81 -2.92 -8.64
N SER A 156 -8.99 -2.53 -9.13
CA SER A 156 -9.28 -1.11 -9.32
C SER A 156 -9.35 -0.38 -7.98
N PRO A 157 -9.15 0.95 -7.95
CA PRO A 157 -9.35 1.75 -6.76
C PRO A 157 -10.66 1.41 -6.05
N ALA A 158 -10.60 1.24 -4.73
CA ALA A 158 -11.73 0.95 -3.88
C ALA A 158 -11.80 1.92 -2.70
N ILE A 159 -12.98 2.47 -2.43
CA ILE A 159 -13.30 3.24 -1.23
C ILE A 159 -14.09 2.32 -0.29
N LEU A 160 -13.72 2.28 0.99
CA LEU A 160 -14.35 1.48 2.04
C LEU A 160 -14.95 2.43 3.09
N PRO A 161 -16.16 2.97 2.84
CA PRO A 161 -16.64 4.18 3.55
C PRO A 161 -17.04 3.97 5.01
N ASP A 162 -17.25 2.74 5.43
CA ASP A 162 -17.78 2.42 6.75
C ASP A 162 -16.91 1.36 7.45
N THR A 163 -15.58 1.49 7.30
CA THR A 163 -14.60 0.61 7.95
C THR A 163 -14.32 1.05 9.37
N ASP A 164 -14.39 0.11 10.31
CA ASP A 164 -14.00 0.30 11.70
C ASP A 164 -12.54 -0.10 11.96
N PHE A 165 -11.95 0.39 13.04
CA PHE A 165 -10.54 0.13 13.38
C PHE A 165 -10.22 -1.34 13.70
N ASP A 166 -11.19 -2.14 14.09
CA ASP A 166 -11.05 -3.57 14.36
C ASP A 166 -11.11 -4.46 13.10
N LYS A 167 -11.47 -3.89 11.94
CA LYS A 167 -11.51 -4.61 10.67
C LYS A 167 -10.12 -5.06 10.22
N PRO A 168 -10.00 -6.21 9.51
CA PRO A 168 -8.73 -6.73 9.03
C PRO A 168 -7.91 -5.72 8.20
N VAL A 169 -8.58 -4.88 7.38
CA VAL A 169 -7.92 -3.86 6.55
C VAL A 169 -7.23 -2.77 7.38
N MET A 170 -7.60 -2.61 8.66
CA MET A 170 -7.02 -1.64 9.58
C MET A 170 -5.91 -2.21 10.45
N GLN A 171 -5.68 -3.55 10.46
CA GLN A 171 -4.71 -4.19 11.36
C GLN A 171 -3.29 -4.22 10.82
N GLU A 172 -3.11 -4.05 9.51
CA GLU A 172 -1.80 -4.02 8.85
C GLU A 172 -1.75 -2.94 7.78
N GLU A 173 -0.54 -2.61 7.29
CA GLU A 173 -0.38 -1.79 6.10
C GLU A 173 -1.08 -2.43 4.91
N ILE A 174 -1.90 -1.67 4.21
CA ILE A 174 -2.68 -2.20 3.08
C ILE A 174 -1.77 -2.49 1.89
N PHE A 175 -0.88 -1.58 1.54
CA PHE A 175 0.02 -1.67 0.38
C PHE A 175 -0.72 -2.09 -0.90
N GLY A 176 -1.83 -1.41 -1.15
CA GLY A 176 -2.76 -1.73 -2.23
C GLY A 176 -3.84 -0.66 -2.42
N PRO A 177 -4.70 -0.80 -3.45
CA PRO A 177 -5.63 0.24 -3.87
C PRO A 177 -6.96 0.24 -3.09
N LEU A 178 -6.91 -0.05 -1.79
CA LEU A 178 -8.07 -0.01 -0.89
C LEU A 178 -7.93 1.18 0.06
N LEU A 179 -8.97 2.01 0.18
CA LEU A 179 -8.98 3.20 1.02
C LEU A 179 -10.13 3.15 2.02
N PRO A 180 -9.87 2.74 3.27
CA PRO A 180 -10.76 2.90 4.41
C PRO A 180 -11.04 4.35 4.75
#